data_b641ebc9af8b7a09b347d3c95864e4fa
#
_entry.id   b641ebc9af8b7a09b347d3c95864e4fa
#
_cell.length_a   1.000
_cell.length_b   1.000
_cell.length_c   1.000
_cell.angle_alpha   90.00
_cell.angle_beta   90.00
_cell.angle_gamma   90.00
#
_symmetry.space_group_name_H-M   'P 1'
#
loop_
_entity.id
_entity.type
_entity.pdbx_description
1 polymer ?
#
loop_
_entity_poly.entity_id
_entity_poly.type
_entity_poly.pdbx_seq_one_letter_code
_entity_poly.pdbx_strand_id
1 'polypeptide(L)'
;VRDGAMMLDINMDDAMLDAKEEMTHFLNLMASDPEVARLPWMVDSSRFEVIEAALKCIQGKAVVNSLSLKEGEEVFLQRAARVRELGAALIVMAFDEEGQATSYERKIEVCGRAYRLLTEKLHFPPQDIIFDPNILTIATGMKEHDAYALDFIRATQWIHENLPHAKVSGGVSNLSFALRGNNYLREAMHAVFLYHAIKAGMDMAIVNPSTAVIYADIPKELLEVLEDVILCRRADATERLIAIAESYREQPLQAV
;
A
#
# COMPACT_ATOMS: atom_id res chain seq x y z
N VAL A 1 -6.75 14.36 8.66
CA VAL A 1 -7.91 14.11 9.56
C VAL A 1 -9.16 14.76 8.99
N ARG A 2 -9.14 16.04 8.68
CA ARG A 2 -10.31 16.78 8.18
C ARG A 2 -10.85 16.21 6.86
N ASP A 3 -9.99 15.68 6.01
CA ASP A 3 -10.34 15.11 4.70
C ASP A 3 -10.80 13.64 4.78
N GLY A 4 -11.07 13.13 5.98
CA GLY A 4 -11.66 11.81 6.19
C GLY A 4 -10.67 10.65 6.30
N ALA A 5 -9.37 10.90 6.51
CA ALA A 5 -8.42 9.83 6.81
C ALA A 5 -8.87 9.02 8.05
N MET A 6 -8.84 7.70 7.94
CA MET A 6 -9.25 6.78 9.02
C MET A 6 -8.05 6.24 9.80
N MET A 7 -6.84 6.40 9.26
CA MET A 7 -5.55 6.06 9.86
C MET A 7 -4.51 7.05 9.34
N LEU A 8 -3.49 7.35 10.14
CA LEU A 8 -2.39 8.23 9.75
C LEU A 8 -1.13 7.40 9.53
N ASP A 9 -0.55 7.52 8.34
CA ASP A 9 0.75 6.95 7.99
C ASP A 9 1.85 7.96 8.29
N ILE A 10 2.86 7.56 9.08
CA ILE A 10 3.88 8.45 9.63
C ILE A 10 5.25 7.90 9.26
N ASN A 11 5.97 8.66 8.44
CA ASN A 11 7.33 8.34 8.00
C ASN A 11 8.28 9.51 8.29
N MET A 12 9.42 9.22 8.93
CA MET A 12 10.49 10.17 9.24
C MET A 12 11.83 9.72 8.65
N ASP A 13 11.81 8.82 7.65
CA ASP A 13 13.02 8.36 6.98
C ASP A 13 13.54 9.42 6.03
N ASP A 14 14.44 10.26 6.55
CA ASP A 14 15.18 11.26 5.78
C ASP A 14 16.69 11.10 6.07
N ALA A 15 17.51 11.27 5.04
CA ALA A 15 18.96 11.11 5.14
C ALA A 15 19.63 12.17 6.02
N MET A 16 18.97 13.30 6.25
CA MET A 16 19.48 14.42 7.02
C MET A 16 19.00 14.46 8.48
N LEU A 17 18.13 13.49 8.87
CA LEU A 17 17.52 13.46 10.19
C LEU A 17 17.97 12.22 10.98
N ASP A 18 18.02 12.36 12.32
CA ASP A 18 17.93 11.18 13.20
C ASP A 18 16.48 10.72 13.27
N ALA A 19 16.10 9.83 12.34
CA ALA A 19 14.72 9.40 12.20
C ALA A 19 14.16 8.76 13.47
N LYS A 20 14.99 8.18 14.35
CA LYS A 20 14.52 7.62 15.64
C LYS A 20 14.12 8.71 16.61
N GLU A 21 14.94 9.76 16.72
CA GLU A 21 14.66 10.91 17.59
C GLU A 21 13.47 11.69 17.05
N GLU A 22 13.46 12.01 15.76
CA GLU A 22 12.40 12.77 15.11
C GLU A 22 11.04 12.03 15.14
N MET A 23 11.02 10.73 14.88
CA MET A 23 9.82 9.92 14.99
C MET A 23 9.25 9.97 16.41
N THR A 24 10.11 9.78 17.41
CA THR A 24 9.72 9.84 18.83
C THR A 24 9.16 11.19 19.20
N HIS A 25 9.85 12.27 18.80
CA HIS A 25 9.42 13.65 19.05
C HIS A 25 8.07 13.95 18.41
N PHE A 26 7.91 13.61 17.12
CA PHE A 26 6.70 13.87 16.36
C PHE A 26 5.48 13.11 16.90
N LEU A 27 5.65 11.82 17.24
CA LEU A 27 4.57 11.02 17.82
C LEU A 27 4.10 11.55 19.17
N ASN A 28 5.02 12.01 20.04
CA ASN A 28 4.66 12.64 21.29
C ASN A 28 3.92 13.98 21.08
N LEU A 29 4.30 14.75 20.06
CA LEU A 29 3.59 15.96 19.69
C LEU A 29 2.17 15.64 19.18
N MET A 30 2.03 14.65 18.29
CA MET A 30 0.71 14.19 17.80
C MET A 30 -0.18 13.70 18.92
N ALA A 31 0.37 13.01 19.92
CA ALA A 31 -0.37 12.51 21.08
C ALA A 31 -0.97 13.63 21.94
N SER A 32 -0.46 14.85 21.86
CA SER A 32 -0.97 16.02 22.58
C SER A 32 -2.20 16.67 21.92
N ASP A 33 -2.48 16.32 20.65
CA ASP A 33 -3.66 16.81 19.91
C ASP A 33 -4.78 15.76 19.93
N PRO A 34 -5.92 16.00 20.62
CA PRO A 34 -7.02 15.03 20.71
C PRO A 34 -7.64 14.65 19.37
N GLU A 35 -7.66 15.56 18.38
CA GLU A 35 -8.22 15.28 17.05
C GLU A 35 -7.35 14.32 16.25
N VAL A 36 -6.05 14.35 16.46
CA VAL A 36 -5.08 13.47 15.83
C VAL A 36 -4.94 12.17 16.61
N ALA A 37 -4.86 12.25 17.93
CA ALA A 37 -4.65 11.11 18.82
C ALA A 37 -5.80 10.09 18.82
N ARG A 38 -7.01 10.50 18.40
CA ARG A 38 -8.16 9.59 18.27
C ARG A 38 -8.07 8.60 17.11
N LEU A 39 -7.22 8.86 16.13
CA LEU A 39 -7.01 7.98 14.98
C LEU A 39 -5.93 6.92 15.27
N PRO A 40 -6.05 5.72 14.71
CA PRO A 40 -4.92 4.77 14.72
C PRO A 40 -3.78 5.29 13.88
N TRP A 41 -2.55 4.91 14.27
CA TRP A 41 -1.33 5.34 13.60
C TRP A 41 -0.61 4.15 12.97
N MET A 42 -0.11 4.36 11.76
CA MET A 42 0.78 3.47 11.05
C MET A 42 2.19 4.04 11.11
N VAL A 43 3.13 3.26 11.62
CA VAL A 43 4.54 3.62 11.68
C VAL A 43 5.22 3.06 10.45
N ASP A 44 5.67 3.95 9.58
CA ASP A 44 6.38 3.60 8.35
C ASP A 44 7.87 3.94 8.48
N SER A 45 8.72 2.93 8.46
CA SER A 45 10.17 3.09 8.42
C SER A 45 10.86 1.87 7.83
N SER A 46 11.94 2.11 7.10
CA SER A 46 12.86 1.08 6.60
C SER A 46 13.78 0.53 7.71
N ARG A 47 13.86 1.21 8.86
CA ARG A 47 14.75 0.88 9.98
C ARG A 47 13.96 0.36 11.18
N PHE A 48 14.24 -0.87 11.59
CA PHE A 48 13.47 -1.52 12.66
C PHE A 48 13.62 -0.83 14.01
N GLU A 49 14.78 -0.26 14.33
CA GLU A 49 15.00 0.51 15.55
C GLU A 49 14.14 1.78 15.65
N VAL A 50 13.76 2.37 14.51
CA VAL A 50 12.82 3.49 14.44
C VAL A 50 11.39 2.98 14.77
N ILE A 51 10.99 1.87 14.14
CA ILE A 51 9.69 1.22 14.40
C ILE A 51 9.54 0.88 15.89
N GLU A 52 10.56 0.23 16.48
CA GLU A 52 10.51 -0.15 17.90
C GLU A 52 10.42 1.07 18.83
N ALA A 53 11.14 2.13 18.55
CA ALA A 53 11.08 3.37 19.33
C ALA A 53 9.69 4.01 19.22
N ALA A 54 9.15 4.08 18.01
CA ALA A 54 7.81 4.63 17.72
C ALA A 54 6.71 3.88 18.46
N LEU A 55 6.72 2.54 18.43
CA LEU A 55 5.70 1.73 19.08
C LEU A 55 5.63 1.95 20.60
N LYS A 56 6.74 2.33 21.23
CA LYS A 56 6.78 2.67 22.67
C LYS A 56 6.11 4.01 22.99
N CYS A 57 5.86 4.87 22.02
CA CYS A 57 5.22 6.18 22.18
C CYS A 57 3.71 6.14 21.90
N ILE A 58 3.18 5.03 21.31
CA ILE A 58 1.81 4.97 20.83
C ILE A 58 0.91 4.26 21.84
N GLN A 59 -0.25 4.85 22.11
CA GLN A 59 -1.31 4.24 22.89
C GLN A 59 -2.31 3.53 21.96
N GLY A 60 -2.78 2.36 22.36
CA GLY A 60 -3.66 1.52 21.55
C GLY A 60 -2.92 0.70 20.49
N LYS A 61 -3.65 0.16 19.52
CA LYS A 61 -3.09 -0.69 18.47
C LYS A 61 -2.56 0.15 17.32
N ALA A 62 -1.24 0.13 17.13
CA ALA A 62 -0.58 0.69 15.95
C ALA A 62 -0.49 -0.34 14.83
N VAL A 63 -0.15 0.11 13.62
CA VAL A 63 0.22 -0.71 12.48
C VAL A 63 1.67 -0.45 12.13
N VAL A 64 2.45 -1.50 11.92
CA VAL A 64 3.84 -1.40 11.44
C VAL A 64 3.87 -1.53 9.93
N ASN A 65 4.46 -0.58 9.24
CA ASN A 65 4.74 -0.59 7.80
C ASN A 65 6.26 -0.50 7.60
N SER A 66 6.97 -1.52 7.26
CA SER A 66 6.56 -2.89 7.04
C SER A 66 7.73 -3.85 7.38
N LEU A 67 7.45 -5.12 7.45
CA LEU A 67 8.47 -6.17 7.42
C LEU A 67 8.36 -6.99 6.13
N SER A 68 9.42 -7.72 5.81
CA SER A 68 9.47 -8.63 4.67
C SER A 68 10.48 -9.75 4.91
N LEU A 69 10.45 -10.76 4.05
CA LEU A 69 11.43 -11.88 4.05
C LEU A 69 12.76 -11.53 3.35
N LYS A 70 12.94 -10.28 2.94
CA LYS A 70 14.14 -9.79 2.23
C LYS A 70 15.47 -10.16 2.91
N GLU A 71 15.51 -10.10 4.24
CA GLU A 71 16.71 -10.40 5.03
C GLU A 71 16.69 -11.84 5.58
N GLY A 72 15.78 -12.69 5.09
CA GLY A 72 15.61 -14.07 5.50
C GLY A 72 14.62 -14.29 6.65
N GLU A 73 14.28 -15.57 6.87
CA GLU A 73 13.26 -15.98 7.84
C GLU A 73 13.62 -15.62 9.29
N GLU A 74 14.88 -15.79 9.68
CA GLU A 74 15.31 -15.57 11.07
C GLU A 74 15.09 -14.13 11.49
N VAL A 75 15.57 -13.18 10.68
CA VAL A 75 15.41 -11.73 10.93
C VAL A 75 13.94 -11.33 10.90
N PHE A 76 13.18 -11.86 9.94
CA PHE A 76 11.75 -11.62 9.81
C PHE A 76 11.00 -12.07 11.07
N LEU A 77 11.23 -13.29 11.53
CA LEU A 77 10.57 -13.85 12.72
C LEU A 77 10.97 -13.11 14.00
N GLN A 78 12.25 -12.75 14.16
CA GLN A 78 12.72 -11.98 15.31
C GLN A 78 12.01 -10.62 15.39
N ARG A 79 11.95 -9.87 14.28
CA ARG A 79 11.28 -8.56 14.23
C ARG A 79 9.77 -8.69 14.43
N ALA A 80 9.14 -9.67 13.79
CA ALA A 80 7.70 -9.92 13.94
C ALA A 80 7.31 -10.31 15.37
N ALA A 81 8.13 -11.12 16.05
CA ALA A 81 7.94 -11.43 17.47
C ALA A 81 7.93 -10.16 18.31
N ARG A 82 8.86 -9.24 18.04
CA ARG A 82 8.95 -7.97 18.76
C ARG A 82 7.75 -7.07 18.49
N VAL A 83 7.26 -7.00 17.24
CA VAL A 83 6.04 -6.27 16.88
C VAL A 83 4.83 -6.83 17.66
N ARG A 84 4.71 -8.17 17.72
CA ARG A 84 3.65 -8.84 18.48
C ARG A 84 3.71 -8.51 19.98
N GLU A 85 4.90 -8.54 20.59
CA GLU A 85 5.11 -8.19 22.00
C GLU A 85 4.67 -6.75 22.30
N LEU A 86 4.88 -5.84 21.36
CA LEU A 86 4.48 -4.43 21.46
C LEU A 86 3.00 -4.20 21.09
N GLY A 87 2.25 -5.27 20.75
CA GLY A 87 0.81 -5.21 20.55
C GLY A 87 0.35 -4.59 19.23
N ALA A 88 1.23 -4.46 18.24
CA ALA A 88 0.91 -3.85 16.95
C ALA A 88 0.45 -4.87 15.90
N ALA A 89 -0.35 -4.43 14.93
CA ALA A 89 -0.58 -5.11 13.67
C ALA A 89 0.61 -4.90 12.71
N LEU A 90 0.78 -5.79 11.75
CA LEU A 90 1.96 -5.84 10.90
C LEU A 90 1.60 -5.87 9.43
N ILE A 91 2.10 -4.92 8.65
CA ILE A 91 2.13 -5.01 7.19
C ILE A 91 3.34 -5.85 6.78
N VAL A 92 3.08 -6.86 5.96
CA VAL A 92 4.09 -7.74 5.36
C VAL A 92 4.13 -7.47 3.86
N MET A 93 5.23 -6.93 3.38
CA MET A 93 5.45 -6.75 1.94
C MET A 93 5.78 -8.07 1.27
N ALA A 94 5.24 -8.29 0.07
CA ALA A 94 5.60 -9.42 -0.78
C ALA A 94 6.99 -9.24 -1.39
N PHE A 95 8.00 -9.41 -0.55
CA PHE A 95 9.42 -9.27 -0.85
C PHE A 95 10.21 -10.31 -0.06
N ASP A 96 11.00 -11.12 -0.72
CA ASP A 96 11.83 -12.15 -0.09
C ASP A 96 13.30 -12.06 -0.55
N GLU A 97 14.07 -13.09 -0.27
CA GLU A 97 15.50 -13.17 -0.58
C GLU A 97 15.80 -13.09 -2.09
N GLU A 98 14.81 -13.44 -2.93
CA GLU A 98 14.92 -13.33 -4.39
C GLU A 98 14.56 -11.94 -4.91
N GLY A 99 13.98 -11.10 -4.07
CA GLY A 99 13.58 -9.74 -4.40
C GLY A 99 12.08 -9.48 -4.29
N GLN A 100 11.66 -8.36 -4.87
CA GLN A 100 10.28 -7.92 -4.87
C GLN A 100 9.41 -8.82 -5.76
N ALA A 101 8.31 -9.34 -5.21
CA ALA A 101 7.36 -10.12 -5.98
C ALA A 101 6.60 -9.23 -6.98
N THR A 102 6.81 -9.46 -8.26
CA THR A 102 6.18 -8.69 -9.34
C THR A 102 4.99 -9.42 -9.97
N SER A 103 5.11 -10.73 -10.23
CA SER A 103 4.03 -11.55 -10.82
C SER A 103 3.04 -12.05 -9.78
N TYR A 104 1.84 -12.41 -10.22
CA TYR A 104 0.80 -13.01 -9.39
C TYR A 104 1.32 -14.21 -8.60
N GLU A 105 2.01 -15.15 -9.27
CA GLU A 105 2.53 -16.37 -8.67
C GLU A 105 3.51 -16.07 -7.53
N ARG A 106 4.43 -15.12 -7.74
CA ARG A 106 5.39 -14.72 -6.73
C ARG A 106 4.72 -14.01 -5.55
N LYS A 107 3.70 -13.17 -5.81
CA LYS A 107 2.95 -12.49 -4.74
C LYS A 107 2.27 -13.50 -3.81
N ILE A 108 1.57 -14.48 -4.35
CA ILE A 108 0.87 -15.48 -3.54
C ILE A 108 1.83 -16.44 -2.82
N GLU A 109 2.95 -16.79 -3.45
CA GLU A 109 3.98 -17.62 -2.85
C GLU A 109 4.60 -16.96 -1.61
N VAL A 110 5.08 -15.71 -1.75
CA VAL A 110 5.71 -14.96 -0.66
C VAL A 110 4.72 -14.67 0.47
N CYS A 111 3.49 -14.23 0.15
CA CYS A 111 2.46 -13.97 1.15
C CYS A 111 2.07 -15.26 1.88
N GLY A 112 1.88 -16.37 1.17
CA GLY A 112 1.56 -17.67 1.77
C GLY A 112 2.67 -18.20 2.67
N ARG A 113 3.94 -18.02 2.26
CA ARG A 113 5.11 -18.38 3.08
C ARG A 113 5.16 -17.54 4.36
N ALA A 114 5.04 -16.22 4.25
CA ALA A 114 5.07 -15.33 5.39
C ALA A 114 3.90 -15.60 6.36
N TYR A 115 2.70 -15.87 5.84
CA TYR A 115 1.53 -16.21 6.67
C TYR A 115 1.78 -17.46 7.52
N ARG A 116 2.27 -18.55 6.92
CA ARG A 116 2.60 -19.78 7.67
C ARG A 116 3.66 -19.52 8.73
N LEU A 117 4.72 -18.80 8.42
CA LEU A 117 5.76 -18.45 9.38
C LEU A 117 5.21 -17.67 10.59
N LEU A 118 4.36 -16.68 10.34
CA LEU A 118 3.78 -15.87 11.40
C LEU A 118 2.78 -16.64 12.26
N THR A 119 1.90 -17.42 11.64
CA THR A 119 0.83 -18.11 12.36
C THR A 119 1.29 -19.40 13.05
N GLU A 120 2.12 -20.20 12.38
CA GLU A 120 2.55 -21.50 12.89
C GLU A 120 3.74 -21.39 13.84
N LYS A 121 4.75 -20.55 13.51
CA LYS A 121 5.96 -20.42 14.34
C LYS A 121 5.82 -19.39 15.46
N LEU A 122 5.17 -18.26 15.20
CA LEU A 122 5.04 -17.18 16.17
C LEU A 122 3.67 -17.11 16.84
N HIS A 123 2.65 -17.84 16.37
CA HIS A 123 1.28 -17.67 16.81
C HIS A 123 0.85 -16.19 16.75
N PHE A 124 1.28 -15.49 15.71
CA PHE A 124 0.86 -14.12 15.45
C PHE A 124 -0.64 -14.12 15.14
N PRO A 125 -1.45 -13.21 15.73
CA PRO A 125 -2.88 -13.17 15.47
C PRO A 125 -3.15 -12.94 13.97
N PRO A 126 -3.84 -13.83 13.25
CA PRO A 126 -4.06 -13.69 11.81
C PRO A 126 -4.75 -12.39 11.41
N GLN A 127 -5.67 -11.88 12.25
CA GLN A 127 -6.39 -10.62 12.04
C GLN A 127 -5.50 -9.37 12.14
N ASP A 128 -4.30 -9.51 12.68
CA ASP A 128 -3.30 -8.45 12.79
C ASP A 128 -2.23 -8.53 11.69
N ILE A 129 -2.36 -9.49 10.76
CA ILE A 129 -1.49 -9.63 9.58
C ILE A 129 -2.14 -8.90 8.41
N ILE A 130 -1.40 -7.98 7.81
CA ILE A 130 -1.83 -7.18 6.65
C ILE A 130 -0.79 -7.41 5.56
N PHE A 131 -1.20 -7.91 4.39
CA PHE A 131 -0.28 -8.08 3.27
C PHE A 131 -0.28 -6.86 2.38
N ASP A 132 0.92 -6.44 1.95
CA ASP A 132 1.12 -5.56 0.80
C ASP A 132 1.73 -6.40 -0.34
N PRO A 133 0.92 -6.88 -1.28
CA PRO A 133 1.42 -7.64 -2.43
C PRO A 133 2.06 -6.77 -3.51
N ASN A 134 2.54 -5.59 -3.17
CA ASN A 134 3.23 -4.59 -3.98
C ASN A 134 2.38 -4.02 -5.12
N ILE A 135 1.90 -2.79 -4.95
CA ILE A 135 1.39 -1.99 -6.07
C ILE A 135 2.60 -1.45 -6.84
N LEU A 136 2.72 -1.84 -8.09
CA LEU A 136 3.82 -1.48 -8.97
C LEU A 136 3.34 -0.56 -10.10
N THR A 137 4.26 0.22 -10.65
CA THR A 137 3.97 1.18 -11.72
C THR A 137 3.56 0.47 -13.00
N ILE A 138 2.45 0.90 -13.59
CA ILE A 138 1.96 0.46 -14.90
C ILE A 138 2.04 1.61 -15.92
N ALA A 139 1.63 1.36 -17.15
CA ALA A 139 1.66 2.34 -18.25
C ALA A 139 3.05 2.93 -18.52
N THR A 140 4.10 2.13 -18.36
CA THR A 140 5.50 2.52 -18.55
C THR A 140 5.97 2.33 -20.00
N GLY A 141 5.19 1.65 -20.84
CA GLY A 141 5.60 1.20 -22.18
C GLY A 141 6.38 -0.11 -22.19
N MET A 142 6.70 -0.68 -21.02
CA MET A 142 7.35 -1.98 -20.89
C MET A 142 6.30 -3.07 -20.72
N LYS A 143 6.25 -4.05 -21.62
CA LYS A 143 5.23 -5.11 -21.63
C LYS A 143 5.19 -5.94 -20.33
N GLU A 144 6.32 -6.12 -19.69
CA GLU A 144 6.42 -6.83 -18.42
C GLU A 144 5.67 -6.14 -17.27
N HIS A 145 5.39 -4.83 -17.40
CA HIS A 145 4.65 -4.04 -16.41
C HIS A 145 3.14 -4.02 -16.64
N ASP A 146 2.66 -4.50 -17.80
CA ASP A 146 1.24 -4.37 -18.17
C ASP A 146 0.30 -5.11 -17.22
N ALA A 147 0.75 -6.25 -16.67
CA ALA A 147 -0.07 -7.08 -15.78
C ALA A 147 -0.01 -6.71 -14.30
N TYR A 148 0.88 -5.81 -13.88
CA TYR A 148 1.16 -5.57 -12.46
C TYR A 148 -0.06 -5.19 -11.61
N ALA A 149 -0.95 -4.34 -12.15
CA ALA A 149 -2.17 -3.96 -11.45
C ALA A 149 -3.16 -5.13 -11.34
N LEU A 150 -3.35 -5.88 -12.41
CA LEU A 150 -4.19 -7.06 -12.44
C LEU A 150 -3.65 -8.14 -11.49
N ASP A 151 -2.35 -8.36 -11.47
CA ASP A 151 -1.69 -9.32 -10.58
C ASP A 151 -1.86 -8.96 -9.10
N PHE A 152 -1.83 -7.67 -8.77
CA PHE A 152 -2.16 -7.21 -7.41
C PHE A 152 -3.62 -7.53 -7.06
N ILE A 153 -4.57 -7.21 -7.95
CA ILE A 153 -6.00 -7.46 -7.74
C ILE A 153 -6.27 -8.96 -7.56
N ARG A 154 -5.67 -9.82 -8.39
CA ARG A 154 -5.79 -11.27 -8.29
C ARG A 154 -5.15 -11.82 -7.01
N ALA A 155 -3.98 -11.30 -6.64
CA ALA A 155 -3.30 -11.68 -5.39
C ALA A 155 -4.13 -11.28 -4.16
N THR A 156 -4.77 -10.11 -4.20
CA THR A 156 -5.70 -9.65 -3.14
C THR A 156 -6.84 -10.66 -2.94
N GLN A 157 -7.49 -11.06 -4.01
CA GLN A 157 -8.57 -12.07 -3.96
C GLN A 157 -8.05 -13.40 -3.38
N TRP A 158 -6.90 -13.88 -3.89
CA TRP A 158 -6.31 -15.13 -3.42
C TRP A 158 -5.97 -15.09 -1.92
N ILE A 159 -5.44 -13.97 -1.42
CA ILE A 159 -5.11 -13.80 0.01
C ILE A 159 -6.38 -13.97 0.86
N HIS A 160 -7.48 -13.32 0.48
CA HIS A 160 -8.74 -13.45 1.21
C HIS A 160 -9.32 -14.88 1.19
N GLU A 161 -9.15 -15.58 0.08
CA GLU A 161 -9.66 -16.96 -0.07
C GLU A 161 -8.80 -18.00 0.64
N ASN A 162 -7.48 -17.77 0.78
CA ASN A 162 -6.52 -18.78 1.22
C ASN A 162 -5.80 -18.47 2.53
N LEU A 163 -5.77 -17.22 2.98
CA LEU A 163 -5.11 -16.79 4.22
C LEU A 163 -6.14 -16.22 5.21
N PRO A 164 -6.80 -17.10 6.00
CA PRO A 164 -7.92 -16.71 6.86
C PRO A 164 -7.60 -15.53 7.78
N HIS A 165 -8.48 -14.54 7.82
CA HIS A 165 -8.42 -13.32 8.62
C HIS A 165 -7.33 -12.31 8.26
N ALA A 166 -6.38 -12.65 7.36
CA ALA A 166 -5.42 -11.68 6.87
C ALA A 166 -6.10 -10.55 6.10
N LYS A 167 -5.48 -9.37 6.14
CA LYS A 167 -5.93 -8.15 5.47
C LYS A 167 -5.01 -7.82 4.30
N VAL A 168 -5.45 -6.93 3.41
CA VAL A 168 -4.64 -6.44 2.28
C VAL A 168 -4.60 -4.91 2.29
N SER A 169 -3.39 -4.37 2.12
CA SER A 169 -3.09 -2.94 1.99
C SER A 169 -2.19 -2.68 0.79
N GLY A 170 -1.99 -1.41 0.44
CA GLY A 170 -1.00 -0.99 -0.55
C GLY A 170 -0.91 0.51 -0.74
N GLY A 171 0.27 0.96 -1.16
CA GLY A 171 0.57 2.36 -1.50
C GLY A 171 0.11 2.69 -2.93
N VAL A 172 -1.06 3.30 -3.08
CA VAL A 172 -1.73 3.48 -4.39
C VAL A 172 -0.97 4.42 -5.32
N SER A 173 -0.26 5.41 -4.79
CA SER A 173 0.52 6.37 -5.60
C SER A 173 1.58 5.72 -6.48
N ASN A 174 2.07 4.54 -6.10
CA ASN A 174 3.08 3.79 -6.86
C ASN A 174 2.57 3.39 -8.26
N LEU A 175 1.27 3.14 -8.39
CA LEU A 175 0.65 2.70 -9.64
C LEU A 175 0.93 3.65 -10.81
N SER A 176 0.93 4.95 -10.55
CA SER A 176 0.89 5.99 -11.57
C SER A 176 2.18 6.79 -11.71
N PHE A 177 3.33 6.28 -11.28
CA PHE A 177 4.60 7.01 -11.40
C PHE A 177 4.98 7.37 -12.84
N ALA A 178 4.59 6.58 -13.82
CA ALA A 178 4.82 6.87 -15.23
C ALA A 178 4.06 8.12 -15.73
N LEU A 179 3.01 8.55 -15.01
CA LEU A 179 2.14 9.66 -15.37
C LEU A 179 2.39 10.91 -14.51
N ARG A 180 3.54 11.04 -13.87
CA ARG A 180 3.90 12.24 -13.09
C ARG A 180 3.76 13.49 -13.95
N GLY A 181 3.13 14.52 -13.35
CA GLY A 181 2.84 15.79 -14.04
C GLY A 181 1.43 15.88 -14.64
N ASN A 182 0.65 14.79 -14.62
CA ASN A 182 -0.78 14.82 -14.98
C ASN A 182 -1.62 14.34 -13.77
N ASN A 183 -1.93 15.25 -12.87
CA ASN A 183 -2.58 14.93 -11.59
C ASN A 183 -3.97 14.32 -11.77
N TYR A 184 -4.78 14.89 -12.66
CA TYR A 184 -6.12 14.37 -12.90
C TYR A 184 -6.10 12.91 -13.41
N LEU A 185 -5.25 12.63 -14.38
CA LEU A 185 -5.13 11.27 -14.94
C LEU A 185 -4.63 10.25 -13.90
N ARG A 186 -3.69 10.69 -13.07
CA ARG A 186 -3.19 9.85 -11.95
C ARG A 186 -4.30 9.53 -10.96
N GLU A 187 -5.09 10.50 -10.54
CA GLU A 187 -6.20 10.30 -9.61
C GLU A 187 -7.31 9.45 -10.23
N ALA A 188 -7.64 9.67 -11.51
CA ALA A 188 -8.57 8.81 -12.23
C ALA A 188 -8.09 7.35 -12.29
N MET A 189 -6.80 7.13 -12.56
CA MET A 189 -6.20 5.79 -12.52
C MET A 189 -6.28 5.16 -11.12
N HIS A 190 -6.02 5.92 -10.06
CA HIS A 190 -6.16 5.45 -8.69
C HIS A 190 -7.61 5.06 -8.36
N ALA A 191 -8.59 5.89 -8.78
CA ALA A 191 -10.00 5.61 -8.55
C ALA A 191 -10.47 4.31 -9.25
N VAL A 192 -10.05 4.08 -10.50
CA VAL A 192 -10.37 2.85 -11.24
C VAL A 192 -9.69 1.64 -10.61
N PHE A 193 -8.42 1.75 -10.24
CA PHE A 193 -7.70 0.67 -9.55
C PHE A 193 -8.37 0.30 -8.23
N LEU A 194 -8.66 1.28 -7.38
CA LEU A 194 -9.30 1.07 -6.08
C LEU A 194 -10.69 0.44 -6.23
N TYR A 195 -11.46 0.84 -7.24
CA TYR A 195 -12.77 0.23 -7.49
C TYR A 195 -12.66 -1.29 -7.69
N HIS A 196 -11.68 -1.76 -8.46
CA HIS A 196 -11.47 -3.20 -8.68
C HIS A 196 -10.76 -3.89 -7.51
N ALA A 197 -9.77 -3.24 -6.90
CA ALA A 197 -9.03 -3.81 -5.78
C ALA A 197 -9.90 -3.99 -4.52
N ILE A 198 -10.79 -3.03 -4.23
CA ILE A 198 -11.74 -3.11 -3.11
C ILE A 198 -12.75 -4.25 -3.37
N LYS A 199 -13.24 -4.41 -4.60
CA LYS A 199 -14.11 -5.54 -4.97
C LYS A 199 -13.43 -6.90 -4.81
N ALA A 200 -12.11 -6.96 -5.01
CA ALA A 200 -11.31 -8.16 -4.79
C ALA A 200 -10.98 -8.40 -3.30
N GLY A 201 -11.30 -7.44 -2.41
CA GLY A 201 -11.14 -7.56 -0.97
C GLY A 201 -10.03 -6.68 -0.37
N MET A 202 -9.50 -5.68 -1.07
CA MET A 202 -8.53 -4.75 -0.48
C MET A 202 -9.17 -4.02 0.72
N ASP A 203 -8.56 -4.14 1.89
CA ASP A 203 -9.10 -3.62 3.16
C ASP A 203 -8.65 -2.20 3.46
N MET A 204 -7.44 -1.86 3.04
CA MET A 204 -6.77 -0.60 3.37
C MET A 204 -6.03 -0.06 2.14
N ALA A 205 -5.92 1.26 2.06
CA ALA A 205 -5.14 1.93 1.01
C ALA A 205 -4.40 3.13 1.60
N ILE A 206 -3.10 3.25 1.29
CA ILE A 206 -2.32 4.44 1.58
C ILE A 206 -2.52 5.40 0.41
N VAL A 207 -3.25 6.48 0.65
CA VAL A 207 -3.68 7.46 -0.36
C VAL A 207 -3.61 8.88 0.20
N ASN A 208 -3.59 9.87 -0.69
CA ASN A 208 -3.93 11.23 -0.31
C ASN A 208 -5.46 11.32 -0.13
N PRO A 209 -5.98 11.59 1.09
CA PRO A 209 -7.42 11.63 1.33
C PRO A 209 -8.12 12.83 0.65
N SER A 210 -7.36 13.87 0.24
CA SER A 210 -7.88 15.02 -0.51
C SER A 210 -8.13 14.73 -1.99
N THR A 211 -7.96 13.48 -2.44
CA THR A 211 -8.20 13.07 -3.83
C THR A 211 -9.67 13.20 -4.19
N ALA A 212 -9.97 13.96 -5.25
CA ALA A 212 -11.32 14.38 -5.61
C ALA A 212 -11.96 13.53 -6.72
N VAL A 213 -11.24 12.66 -7.41
CA VAL A 213 -11.76 11.90 -8.55
C VAL A 213 -12.51 10.66 -8.07
N ILE A 214 -13.79 10.59 -8.41
CA ILE A 214 -14.68 9.45 -8.11
C ILE A 214 -14.85 8.61 -9.39
N TYR A 215 -14.80 7.28 -9.26
CA TYR A 215 -14.93 6.35 -10.39
C TYR A 215 -16.15 6.63 -11.30
N ALA A 216 -17.31 6.96 -10.71
CA ALA A 216 -18.54 7.21 -11.44
C ALA A 216 -18.52 8.50 -12.26
N ASP A 217 -17.65 9.45 -11.91
CA ASP A 217 -17.57 10.78 -12.56
C ASP A 217 -16.50 10.82 -13.66
N ILE A 218 -15.74 9.74 -13.85
CA ILE A 218 -14.73 9.65 -14.91
C ILE A 218 -15.45 9.60 -16.27
N PRO A 219 -15.04 10.45 -17.26
CA PRO A 219 -15.59 10.40 -18.61
C PRO A 219 -15.47 8.98 -19.20
N LYS A 220 -16.54 8.50 -19.85
CA LYS A 220 -16.63 7.11 -20.33
C LYS A 220 -15.47 6.67 -21.21
N GLU A 221 -15.02 7.55 -22.10
CA GLU A 221 -13.88 7.28 -22.98
C GLU A 221 -12.59 7.07 -22.19
N LEU A 222 -12.32 7.92 -21.20
CA LEU A 222 -11.16 7.77 -20.31
C LEU A 222 -11.29 6.54 -19.44
N LEU A 223 -12.49 6.29 -18.87
CA LEU A 223 -12.76 5.14 -18.04
C LEU A 223 -12.46 3.82 -18.76
N GLU A 224 -12.92 3.69 -20.01
CA GLU A 224 -12.67 2.51 -20.84
C GLU A 224 -11.16 2.27 -21.02
N VAL A 225 -10.41 3.30 -21.34
CA VAL A 225 -8.95 3.21 -21.55
C VAL A 225 -8.23 2.86 -20.23
N LEU A 226 -8.63 3.47 -19.11
CA LEU A 226 -8.03 3.17 -17.80
C LEU A 226 -8.33 1.75 -17.36
N GLU A 227 -9.54 1.24 -17.60
CA GLU A 227 -9.89 -0.15 -17.33
C GLU A 227 -9.09 -1.15 -18.19
N ASP A 228 -8.90 -0.82 -19.48
CA ASP A 228 -8.08 -1.63 -20.37
C ASP A 228 -6.63 -1.74 -19.87
N VAL A 229 -6.07 -0.64 -19.34
CA VAL A 229 -4.71 -0.62 -18.77
C VAL A 229 -4.64 -1.39 -17.44
N ILE A 230 -5.54 -1.10 -16.51
CA ILE A 230 -5.51 -1.69 -15.14
C ILE A 230 -5.82 -3.19 -15.17
N LEU A 231 -6.76 -3.61 -16.01
CA LEU A 231 -7.17 -5.00 -16.13
C LEU A 231 -6.42 -5.76 -17.24
N CYS A 232 -5.42 -5.11 -17.86
CA CYS A 232 -4.59 -5.71 -18.92
C CYS A 232 -5.44 -6.37 -20.03
N ARG A 233 -6.52 -5.68 -20.49
CA ARG A 233 -7.49 -6.21 -21.44
C ARG A 233 -6.99 -6.19 -22.88
N ARG A 234 -6.03 -5.31 -23.20
CA ARG A 234 -5.56 -5.05 -24.56
C ARG A 234 -4.05 -4.85 -24.58
N ALA A 235 -3.40 -5.34 -25.62
CA ALA A 235 -1.96 -5.17 -25.81
C ALA A 235 -1.55 -3.74 -26.14
N ASP A 236 -2.46 -2.91 -26.69
CA ASP A 236 -2.25 -1.51 -27.06
C ASP A 236 -2.83 -0.53 -26.02
N ALA A 237 -3.15 -1.00 -24.80
CA ALA A 237 -3.80 -0.19 -23.78
C ALA A 237 -2.94 1.02 -23.35
N THR A 238 -1.63 0.81 -23.17
CA THR A 238 -0.70 1.88 -22.78
C THR A 238 -0.58 2.95 -23.86
N GLU A 239 -0.47 2.56 -25.13
CA GLU A 239 -0.41 3.51 -26.27
C GLU A 239 -1.70 4.34 -26.36
N ARG A 240 -2.85 3.72 -26.18
CA ARG A 240 -4.14 4.43 -26.14
C ARG A 240 -4.20 5.43 -24.99
N LEU A 241 -3.74 5.06 -23.80
CA LEU A 241 -3.69 5.96 -22.66
C LEU A 241 -2.77 7.14 -22.93
N ILE A 242 -1.59 6.93 -23.49
CA ILE A 242 -0.65 8.01 -23.85
C ILE A 242 -1.28 8.95 -24.87
N ALA A 243 -1.99 8.42 -25.87
CA ALA A 243 -2.62 9.22 -26.92
C ALA A 243 -3.68 10.22 -26.39
N ILE A 244 -4.41 9.85 -25.33
CA ILE A 244 -5.42 10.73 -24.72
C ILE A 244 -4.90 11.54 -23.54
N ALA A 245 -3.73 11.18 -22.97
CA ALA A 245 -3.21 11.78 -21.74
C ALA A 245 -3.04 13.31 -21.84
N GLU A 246 -2.62 13.81 -23.03
CA GLU A 246 -2.40 15.25 -23.24
C GLU A 246 -3.70 16.06 -23.12
N SER A 247 -4.84 15.51 -23.57
CA SER A 247 -6.16 16.18 -23.48
C SER A 247 -6.66 16.35 -22.04
N TYR A 248 -6.09 15.62 -21.08
CA TYR A 248 -6.44 15.68 -19.66
C TYR A 248 -5.39 16.39 -18.79
N ARG A 249 -4.30 16.90 -19.39
CA ARG A 249 -3.17 17.47 -18.63
C ARG A 249 -3.52 18.76 -17.87
N GLU A 250 -4.43 19.56 -18.42
CA GLU A 250 -4.82 20.87 -17.89
C GLU A 250 -6.17 20.85 -17.16
N GLN A 251 -6.77 19.67 -16.96
CA GLN A 251 -8.03 19.62 -16.22
C GLN A 251 -7.78 19.94 -14.75
N PRO A 252 -8.42 21.01 -14.21
CA PRO A 252 -8.30 21.30 -12.78
C PRO A 252 -8.95 20.17 -11.98
N LEU A 253 -8.26 19.73 -10.94
CA LEU A 253 -8.89 18.90 -9.91
C LEU A 253 -10.04 19.72 -9.32
N GLN A 254 -11.27 19.25 -9.48
CA GLN A 254 -12.41 19.90 -8.84
C GLN A 254 -12.23 19.72 -7.33
N ALA A 255 -11.98 20.81 -6.62
CA ALA A 255 -12.00 20.81 -5.16
C ALA A 255 -13.42 20.42 -4.68
N VAL A 256 -13.51 19.36 -3.90
CA VAL A 256 -14.74 18.98 -3.18
C VAL A 256 -14.93 19.91 -1.98
#